data_0475e6b872be45528a60134035afecad
#
_entry.id   0475e6b872be45528a60134035afecad
#
_cell.length_a   1.000
_cell.length_b   1.000
_cell.length_c   1.000
_cell.angle_alpha   90.00
_cell.angle_beta   90.00
_cell.angle_gamma   90.00
#
_symmetry.space_group_name_H-M   'P 1'
#
loop_
_entity.id
_entity.type
_entity.pdbx_description
1 polymer ?
#
loop_
_entity_poly.entity_id
_entity_poly.type
_entity_poly.pdbx_seq_one_letter_code
_entity_poly.pdbx_strand_id
1 'polypeptide(L)'
;MRIIAGEWRGRPIQAPSGQGTRPTSDRTRETLFSMLVSRIGSFEGLRVADLYAGSGALGLEALSRGAAHVTFVENDPRALAAIRSNIAALKAADRTEVRPSSAATLSPTQPFDMVFADPPYAQGSGDAVVAAVGQAGWLAAGGWLAIETEAKEPVEPGDWTVDAERRVGRARLTLIRA
;
A
#
# COMPACT_ATOMS: atom_id res chain seq x y z
N MET A 1 2.39 -13.65 -8.34
CA MET A 1 3.22 -12.49 -7.94
C MET A 1 4.40 -12.96 -7.09
N ARG A 2 5.46 -12.18 -7.10
CA ARG A 2 6.66 -12.46 -6.29
C ARG A 2 7.14 -11.20 -5.60
N ILE A 3 7.77 -11.35 -4.45
CA ILE A 3 8.53 -10.29 -3.79
C ILE A 3 9.71 -9.90 -4.68
N ILE A 4 9.91 -8.61 -4.89
CA ILE A 4 10.88 -8.09 -5.88
C ILE A 4 12.27 -7.97 -5.27
N ALA A 5 12.38 -7.46 -4.05
CA ALA A 5 13.66 -7.17 -3.41
C ALA A 5 13.62 -7.44 -1.90
N GLY A 6 14.78 -7.38 -1.26
CA GLY A 6 14.92 -7.52 0.19
C GLY A 6 15.07 -8.94 0.68
N GLU A 7 14.74 -9.14 1.95
CA GLU A 7 14.89 -10.39 2.69
C GLU A 7 14.20 -11.57 2.00
N TRP A 8 13.03 -11.33 1.40
CA TRP A 8 12.20 -12.38 0.79
C TRP A 8 12.20 -12.34 -0.75
N ARG A 9 13.20 -11.73 -1.35
CA ARG A 9 13.31 -11.63 -2.80
C ARG A 9 13.02 -12.97 -3.49
N GLY A 10 12.13 -12.93 -4.48
CA GLY A 10 11.74 -14.12 -5.28
C GLY A 10 10.69 -15.01 -4.64
N ARG A 11 10.33 -14.79 -3.37
CA ARG A 11 9.29 -15.57 -2.70
C ARG A 11 7.92 -15.31 -3.35
N PRO A 12 7.10 -16.34 -3.58
CA PRO A 12 5.79 -16.15 -4.17
C PRO A 12 4.80 -15.52 -3.20
N ILE A 13 3.87 -14.74 -3.74
CA ILE A 13 2.72 -14.16 -3.03
C ILE A 13 1.46 -14.68 -3.72
N GLN A 14 0.56 -15.26 -2.93
CA GLN A 14 -0.74 -15.70 -3.43
C GLN A 14 -1.69 -14.53 -3.61
N ALA A 15 -2.37 -14.48 -4.76
CA ALA A 15 -3.47 -13.57 -4.99
C ALA A 15 -4.74 -14.10 -4.31
N PRO A 16 -5.72 -13.21 -4.00
CA PRO A 16 -7.02 -13.64 -3.53
C PRO A 16 -7.70 -14.58 -4.53
N SER A 17 -8.46 -15.57 -4.05
CA SER A 17 -9.21 -16.49 -4.90
C SER A 17 -10.41 -15.78 -5.54
N GLY A 18 -10.76 -16.15 -6.78
CA GLY A 18 -11.92 -15.64 -7.49
C GLY A 18 -11.62 -14.65 -8.60
N GLN A 19 -12.66 -14.34 -9.38
CA GLN A 19 -12.55 -13.35 -10.46
C GLN A 19 -12.85 -11.94 -9.92
N GLY A 20 -12.12 -10.95 -10.40
CA GLY A 20 -12.41 -9.53 -10.14
C GLY A 20 -11.37 -8.78 -9.32
N THR A 21 -10.38 -9.45 -8.78
CA THR A 21 -9.22 -8.74 -8.20
C THR A 21 -8.17 -8.54 -9.30
N ARG A 22 -7.86 -7.28 -9.60
CA ARG A 22 -6.72 -6.95 -10.44
C ARG A 22 -5.49 -6.88 -9.52
N PRO A 23 -4.56 -7.84 -9.61
CA PRO A 23 -3.31 -7.70 -8.86
C PRO A 23 -2.52 -6.53 -9.44
N THR A 24 -1.95 -5.69 -8.58
CA THR A 24 -0.93 -4.74 -8.99
C THR A 24 0.19 -5.52 -9.65
N SER A 25 0.48 -5.23 -10.92
CA SER A 25 1.48 -5.98 -11.65
C SER A 25 2.85 -5.85 -10.99
N ASP A 26 3.70 -6.86 -11.18
CA ASP A 26 5.08 -6.81 -10.67
C ASP A 26 5.82 -5.57 -11.21
N ARG A 27 5.56 -5.18 -12.48
CA ARG A 27 6.12 -3.99 -13.09
C ARG A 27 5.66 -2.70 -12.39
N THR A 28 4.36 -2.59 -12.09
CA THR A 28 3.82 -1.41 -11.40
C THR A 28 4.41 -1.31 -10.00
N ARG A 29 4.49 -2.42 -9.25
CA ARG A 29 5.13 -2.46 -7.94
C ARG A 29 6.61 -2.10 -7.99
N GLU A 30 7.34 -2.64 -8.94
CA GLU A 30 8.76 -2.33 -9.14
C GLU A 30 8.96 -0.83 -9.38
N THR A 31 8.14 -0.24 -10.26
CA THR A 31 8.18 1.20 -10.55
C THR A 31 7.87 2.01 -9.29
N LEU A 32 6.83 1.66 -8.54
CA LEU A 32 6.45 2.36 -7.32
C LEU A 32 7.58 2.34 -6.28
N PHE A 33 8.14 1.17 -6.00
CA PHE A 33 9.22 1.06 -5.01
C PHE A 33 10.50 1.75 -5.47
N SER A 34 10.81 1.74 -6.76
CA SER A 34 11.92 2.50 -7.32
C SER A 34 11.76 4.01 -7.11
N MET A 35 10.55 4.54 -7.36
CA MET A 35 10.23 5.94 -7.11
C MET A 35 10.39 6.29 -5.62
N LEU A 36 9.89 5.44 -4.74
CA LEU A 36 9.95 5.64 -3.29
C LEU A 36 11.39 5.59 -2.78
N VAL A 37 12.16 4.58 -3.15
CA VAL A 37 13.55 4.43 -2.70
C VAL A 37 14.40 5.63 -3.11
N SER A 38 14.18 6.20 -4.30
CA SER A 38 14.91 7.40 -4.74
C SER A 38 14.64 8.63 -3.86
N ARG A 39 13.53 8.62 -3.11
CA ARG A 39 13.09 9.73 -2.24
C ARG A 39 13.40 9.50 -0.77
N ILE A 40 13.14 8.30 -0.29
CA ILE A 40 13.30 7.98 1.14
C ILE A 40 14.62 7.29 1.46
N GLY A 41 15.33 6.79 0.46
CA GLY A 41 16.59 6.04 0.60
C GLY A 41 16.39 4.60 1.03
N SER A 42 15.65 4.34 2.10
CA SER A 42 15.46 3.00 2.67
C SER A 42 14.11 2.87 3.35
N PHE A 43 13.56 1.67 3.37
CA PHE A 43 12.38 1.30 4.18
C PHE A 43 12.75 0.87 5.60
N GLU A 44 14.03 0.79 5.91
CA GLU A 44 14.50 0.28 7.20
C GLU A 44 13.85 1.02 8.38
N GLY A 45 13.22 0.25 9.26
CA GLY A 45 12.60 0.76 10.48
C GLY A 45 11.27 1.49 10.29
N LEU A 46 10.75 1.62 9.08
CA LEU A 46 9.51 2.35 8.84
C LEU A 46 8.28 1.61 9.36
N ARG A 47 7.34 2.39 9.83
CA ARG A 47 6.00 1.97 10.19
C ARG A 47 5.07 2.21 8.98
N VAL A 48 4.47 1.15 8.45
CA VAL A 48 3.76 1.17 7.17
C VAL A 48 2.31 0.72 7.32
N ALA A 49 1.41 1.35 6.56
CA ALA A 49 0.04 0.88 6.37
C ALA A 49 -0.21 0.54 4.91
N ASP A 50 -0.97 -0.52 4.66
CA ASP A 50 -1.39 -0.96 3.33
C ASP A 50 -2.91 -1.00 3.29
N LEU A 51 -3.51 0.02 2.70
CA LEU A 51 -4.96 0.19 2.58
C LEU A 51 -5.47 -0.45 1.29
N TYR A 52 -6.64 -1.08 1.34
CA TYR A 52 -7.14 -1.90 0.24
C TYR A 52 -6.12 -2.98 -0.12
N ALA A 53 -5.64 -3.68 0.91
CA ALA A 53 -4.39 -4.44 0.83
C ALA A 53 -4.41 -5.62 -0.15
N GLY A 54 -5.59 -6.18 -0.48
CA GLY A 54 -5.71 -7.28 -1.42
C GLY A 54 -4.93 -8.52 -0.99
N SER A 55 -3.90 -8.87 -1.74
CA SER A 55 -2.96 -9.95 -1.39
C SER A 55 -1.95 -9.57 -0.31
N GLY A 56 -1.86 -8.27 0.02
CA GLY A 56 -0.82 -7.73 0.89
C GLY A 56 0.51 -7.46 0.18
N ALA A 57 0.53 -7.47 -1.14
CA ALA A 57 1.78 -7.39 -1.91
C ALA A 57 2.61 -6.14 -1.62
N LEU A 58 1.97 -4.96 -1.48
CA LEU A 58 2.69 -3.72 -1.20
C LEU A 58 3.30 -3.71 0.20
N GLY A 59 2.51 -4.04 1.21
CA GLY A 59 3.00 -4.10 2.59
C GLY A 59 4.07 -5.17 2.79
N LEU A 60 3.89 -6.34 2.19
CA LEU A 60 4.88 -7.42 2.28
C LEU A 60 6.18 -7.06 1.57
N GLU A 61 6.11 -6.34 0.45
CA GLU A 61 7.30 -5.80 -0.21
C GLU A 61 8.04 -4.82 0.69
N ALA A 62 7.32 -3.93 1.36
CA ALA A 62 7.91 -2.98 2.31
C ALA A 62 8.60 -3.70 3.48
N LEU A 63 7.96 -4.73 4.05
CA LEU A 63 8.58 -5.57 5.08
C LEU A 63 9.86 -6.24 4.59
N SER A 64 9.81 -6.82 3.39
CA SER A 64 10.98 -7.46 2.77
C SER A 64 12.16 -6.49 2.61
N ARG A 65 11.87 -5.22 2.43
CA ARG A 65 12.88 -4.15 2.27
C ARG A 65 13.30 -3.49 3.58
N GLY A 66 12.82 -3.99 4.72
CA GLY A 66 13.29 -3.55 6.03
C GLY A 66 12.29 -2.82 6.91
N ALA A 67 11.05 -2.60 6.47
CA ALA A 67 10.04 -1.97 7.31
C ALA A 67 9.89 -2.72 8.64
N ALA A 68 9.72 -1.98 9.72
CA ALA A 68 9.62 -2.55 11.06
C ALA A 68 8.25 -3.19 11.31
N HIS A 69 7.20 -2.59 10.74
CA HIS A 69 5.82 -3.04 10.99
C HIS A 69 4.92 -2.65 9.82
N VAL A 70 3.97 -3.52 9.48
CA VAL A 70 2.91 -3.20 8.51
C VAL A 70 1.54 -3.54 9.07
N THR A 71 0.63 -2.58 8.97
CA THR A 71 -0.80 -2.77 9.22
C THR A 71 -1.52 -2.89 7.88
N PHE A 72 -2.19 -4.02 7.66
CA PHE A 72 -3.02 -4.26 6.47
C PHE A 72 -4.48 -3.95 6.79
N VAL A 73 -5.13 -3.14 5.97
CA VAL A 73 -6.56 -2.84 6.07
C VAL A 73 -7.26 -3.39 4.84
N GLU A 74 -8.18 -4.32 5.06
CA GLU A 74 -8.90 -5.04 4.01
C GLU A 74 -10.22 -5.55 4.57
N ASN A 75 -11.28 -5.57 3.77
CA ASN A 75 -12.58 -6.08 4.22
C ASN A 75 -13.16 -7.24 3.40
N ASP A 76 -12.54 -7.60 2.28
CA ASP A 76 -12.95 -8.78 1.50
C ASP A 76 -12.43 -10.06 2.19
N PRO A 77 -13.30 -11.01 2.56
CA PRO A 77 -12.87 -12.25 3.23
C PRO A 77 -11.85 -13.06 2.42
N ARG A 78 -11.93 -13.07 1.09
CA ARG A 78 -10.99 -13.80 0.24
C ARG A 78 -9.62 -13.13 0.23
N ALA A 79 -9.59 -11.81 0.20
CA ALA A 79 -8.35 -11.05 0.31
C ALA A 79 -7.72 -11.21 1.69
N LEU A 80 -8.51 -11.16 2.76
CA LEU A 80 -8.03 -11.41 4.12
C LEU A 80 -7.41 -12.80 4.27
N ALA A 81 -8.01 -13.82 3.67
CA ALA A 81 -7.45 -15.18 3.67
C ALA A 81 -6.11 -15.21 2.96
N ALA A 82 -5.98 -14.54 1.81
CA ALA A 82 -4.72 -14.46 1.06
C ALA A 82 -3.63 -13.74 1.86
N ILE A 83 -3.94 -12.60 2.47
CA ILE A 83 -2.99 -11.85 3.32
C ILE A 83 -2.48 -12.74 4.46
N ARG A 84 -3.38 -13.39 5.18
CA ARG A 84 -3.00 -14.26 6.31
C ARG A 84 -2.14 -15.43 5.86
N SER A 85 -2.48 -16.04 4.73
CA SER A 85 -1.68 -17.12 4.14
C SER A 85 -0.28 -16.64 3.77
N ASN A 86 -0.17 -15.48 3.13
CA ASN A 86 1.12 -14.90 2.74
C ASN A 86 1.98 -14.53 3.97
N ILE A 87 1.38 -13.94 4.99
CA ILE A 87 2.06 -13.62 6.26
C ILE A 87 2.61 -14.89 6.92
N ALA A 88 1.82 -15.95 6.98
CA ALA A 88 2.24 -17.23 7.54
C ALA A 88 3.39 -17.85 6.76
N ALA A 89 3.30 -17.86 5.43
CA ALA A 89 4.34 -18.42 4.56
C ALA A 89 5.68 -17.68 4.70
N LEU A 90 5.64 -16.37 4.94
CA LEU A 90 6.84 -15.55 5.14
C LEU A 90 7.28 -15.47 6.61
N LYS A 91 6.54 -16.10 7.51
CA LYS A 91 6.79 -16.03 8.97
C LYS A 91 6.87 -14.59 9.49
N ALA A 92 5.96 -13.73 9.00
CA ALA A 92 5.97 -12.30 9.26
C ALA A 92 4.95 -11.86 10.32
N ALA A 93 4.34 -12.77 11.06
CA ALA A 93 3.26 -12.47 12.01
C ALA A 93 3.69 -11.44 13.07
N ASP A 94 4.92 -11.50 13.56
CA ASP A 94 5.42 -10.63 14.63
C ASP A 94 5.56 -9.15 14.17
N ARG A 95 5.58 -8.90 12.87
CA ARG A 95 5.77 -7.56 12.29
C ARG A 95 4.52 -7.06 11.56
N THR A 96 3.39 -7.73 11.74
CA THR A 96 2.16 -7.41 10.99
C THR A 96 0.95 -7.32 11.89
N GLU A 97 0.00 -6.49 11.47
CA GLU A 97 -1.36 -6.43 12.00
C GLU A 97 -2.32 -6.49 10.82
N VAL A 98 -3.36 -7.31 10.90
CA VAL A 98 -4.41 -7.36 9.89
C VAL A 98 -5.69 -6.83 10.50
N ARG A 99 -6.24 -5.77 9.91
CA ARG A 99 -7.51 -5.16 10.32
C ARG A 99 -8.59 -5.48 9.30
N PRO A 100 -9.54 -6.36 9.64
CA PRO A 100 -10.68 -6.67 8.77
C PRO A 100 -11.72 -5.55 8.84
N SER A 101 -11.43 -4.43 8.20
CA SER A 101 -12.27 -3.22 8.23
C SER A 101 -12.20 -2.48 6.90
N SER A 102 -13.11 -1.52 6.70
CA SER A 102 -13.12 -0.68 5.51
C SER A 102 -12.01 0.37 5.58
N ALA A 103 -11.28 0.54 4.48
CA ALA A 103 -10.32 1.63 4.33
C ALA A 103 -10.99 3.00 4.12
N ALA A 104 -12.31 3.03 3.90
CA ALA A 104 -13.07 4.28 3.78
C ALA A 104 -13.35 4.93 5.14
N THR A 105 -13.31 4.16 6.23
CA THR A 105 -13.59 4.62 7.60
C THR A 105 -12.50 4.12 8.53
N LEU A 106 -11.41 4.86 8.62
CA LEU A 106 -10.26 4.50 9.44
C LEU A 106 -10.45 4.98 10.89
N SER A 107 -10.16 4.09 11.84
CA SER A 107 -10.11 4.49 13.26
C SER A 107 -8.77 5.13 13.57
N PRO A 108 -8.72 6.14 14.47
CA PRO A 108 -7.46 6.76 14.87
C PRO A 108 -6.45 5.72 15.41
N THR A 109 -5.20 5.91 15.06
CA THR A 109 -4.10 5.06 15.51
C THR A 109 -2.81 5.88 15.51
N GLN A 110 -1.71 5.27 15.96
CA GLN A 110 -0.39 5.87 15.83
C GLN A 110 -0.08 6.11 14.34
N PRO A 111 0.39 7.32 13.95
CA PRO A 111 0.68 7.63 12.55
C PRO A 111 1.71 6.70 11.94
N PHE A 112 1.63 6.57 10.61
CA PHE A 112 2.55 5.77 9.82
C PHE A 112 3.52 6.67 9.04
N ASP A 113 4.71 6.15 8.79
CA ASP A 113 5.72 6.83 7.96
C ASP A 113 5.40 6.70 6.47
N MET A 114 4.77 5.60 6.09
CA MET A 114 4.37 5.30 4.72
C MET A 114 2.97 4.69 4.73
N VAL A 115 2.10 5.20 3.88
CA VAL A 115 0.77 4.62 3.64
C VAL A 115 0.64 4.30 2.15
N PHE A 116 0.35 3.05 1.84
CA PHE A 116 -0.03 2.61 0.50
C PHE A 116 -1.53 2.54 0.38
N ALA A 117 -2.07 2.85 -0.79
CA ALA A 117 -3.48 2.64 -1.11
C ALA A 117 -3.66 2.28 -2.58
N ASP A 118 -4.33 1.17 -2.83
CA ASP A 118 -4.73 0.71 -4.16
C ASP A 118 -6.25 0.49 -4.20
N PRO A 119 -7.02 1.59 -4.13
CA PRO A 119 -8.48 1.49 -4.11
C PRO A 119 -9.02 0.97 -5.44
N PRO A 120 -10.26 0.43 -5.47
CA PRO A 120 -10.91 0.08 -6.72
C PRO A 120 -10.91 1.27 -7.69
N TYR A 121 -10.75 1.00 -9.00
CA TYR A 121 -10.80 2.03 -10.02
C TYR A 121 -12.21 2.62 -10.12
N ALA A 122 -12.37 3.79 -9.53
CA ALA A 122 -13.61 4.57 -9.54
C ALA A 122 -13.24 6.05 -9.53
N GLN A 123 -14.11 6.88 -10.09
CA GLN A 123 -13.92 8.32 -10.07
C GLN A 123 -13.82 8.84 -8.63
N GLY A 124 -12.80 9.63 -8.36
CA GLY A 124 -12.59 10.24 -7.03
C GLY A 124 -12.06 9.29 -5.96
N SER A 125 -11.69 8.04 -6.30
CA SER A 125 -11.21 7.07 -5.33
C SER A 125 -9.92 7.51 -4.62
N GLY A 126 -9.01 8.15 -5.34
CA GLY A 126 -7.78 8.70 -4.76
C GLY A 126 -8.04 9.84 -3.78
N ASP A 127 -8.95 10.74 -4.14
CA ASP A 127 -9.35 11.87 -3.27
C ASP A 127 -9.99 11.37 -1.97
N ALA A 128 -10.80 10.31 -2.06
CA ALA A 128 -11.41 9.67 -0.90
C ALA A 128 -10.36 9.07 0.03
N VAL A 129 -9.30 8.47 -0.51
CA VAL A 129 -8.17 7.97 0.29
C VAL A 129 -7.47 9.12 1.03
N VAL A 130 -7.16 10.21 0.35
CA VAL A 130 -6.53 11.39 0.96
C VAL A 130 -7.38 11.91 2.12
N ALA A 131 -8.69 12.05 1.92
CA ALA A 131 -9.61 12.49 2.95
C ALA A 131 -9.65 11.53 4.16
N ALA A 132 -9.77 10.23 3.93
CA ALA A 132 -9.83 9.24 5.00
C ALA A 132 -8.54 9.19 5.82
N VAL A 133 -7.39 9.19 5.17
CA VAL A 133 -6.07 9.18 5.82
C VAL A 133 -5.84 10.46 6.62
N GLY A 134 -6.22 11.61 6.05
CA GLY A 134 -6.09 12.92 6.71
C GLY A 134 -6.99 13.05 7.95
N GLN A 135 -8.26 12.67 7.83
CA GLN A 135 -9.21 12.74 8.93
C GLN A 135 -8.84 11.82 10.10
N ALA A 136 -8.34 10.63 9.80
CA ALA A 136 -7.96 9.66 10.82
C ALA A 136 -6.56 9.92 11.42
N GLY A 137 -5.78 10.84 10.86
CA GLY A 137 -4.43 11.15 11.33
C GLY A 137 -3.43 10.00 11.11
N TRP A 138 -3.58 9.26 10.02
CA TRP A 138 -2.76 8.06 9.77
C TRP A 138 -1.38 8.38 9.19
N LEU A 139 -1.14 9.58 8.69
CA LEU A 139 0.13 9.94 8.08
C LEU A 139 0.94 10.85 9.01
N ALA A 140 2.16 10.42 9.34
CA ALA A 140 3.09 11.20 10.15
C ALA A 140 3.55 12.46 9.40
N ALA A 141 3.93 13.51 10.13
CA ALA A 141 4.58 14.68 9.53
C ALA A 141 5.83 14.24 8.76
N GLY A 142 5.96 14.67 7.52
CA GLY A 142 7.05 14.23 6.63
C GLY A 142 6.86 12.82 6.08
N GLY A 143 5.75 12.16 6.38
CA GLY A 143 5.42 10.83 5.85
C GLY A 143 4.98 10.87 4.38
N TRP A 144 4.84 9.69 3.79
CA TRP A 144 4.51 9.51 2.39
C TRP A 144 3.23 8.71 2.21
N LEU A 145 2.38 9.17 1.31
CA LEU A 145 1.19 8.46 0.86
C LEU A 145 1.36 8.13 -0.61
N ALA A 146 1.35 6.85 -0.95
CA ALA A 146 1.46 6.35 -2.30
C ALA A 146 0.13 5.75 -2.75
N ILE A 147 -0.48 6.32 -3.78
CA ILE A 147 -1.80 5.92 -4.26
C ILE A 147 -1.71 5.46 -5.71
N GLU A 148 -2.31 4.30 -6.01
CA GLU A 148 -2.57 3.86 -7.37
C GLU A 148 -4.02 4.17 -7.74
N THR A 149 -4.21 4.85 -8.87
CA THR A 149 -5.52 5.11 -9.46
C THR A 149 -5.50 4.74 -10.94
N GLU A 150 -6.64 4.85 -11.62
CA GLU A 150 -6.68 4.76 -13.07
C GLU A 150 -5.84 5.89 -13.68
N ALA A 151 -5.21 5.63 -14.85
CA ALA A 151 -4.27 6.56 -15.48
C ALA A 151 -4.85 7.97 -15.72
N LYS A 152 -6.17 8.06 -15.93
CA LYS A 152 -6.87 9.33 -16.18
C LYS A 152 -7.37 10.03 -14.93
N GLU A 153 -7.22 9.42 -13.77
CA GLU A 153 -7.71 9.93 -12.49
C GLU A 153 -6.57 10.55 -11.68
N PRO A 154 -6.37 11.87 -11.74
CA PRO A 154 -5.42 12.54 -10.86
C PRO A 154 -5.94 12.55 -9.42
N VAL A 155 -5.02 12.70 -8.46
CA VAL A 155 -5.35 12.77 -7.04
C VAL A 155 -5.14 14.18 -6.53
N GLU A 156 -6.17 14.74 -5.88
CA GLU A 156 -6.07 16.01 -5.17
C GLU A 156 -5.46 15.78 -3.78
N PRO A 157 -4.34 16.43 -3.45
CA PRO A 157 -3.59 16.12 -2.23
C PRO A 157 -4.17 16.75 -0.95
N GLY A 158 -5.21 17.57 -1.04
CA GLY A 158 -5.69 18.34 0.09
C GLY A 158 -4.62 19.31 0.62
N ASP A 159 -4.36 19.26 1.92
CA ASP A 159 -3.33 20.10 2.56
C ASP A 159 -1.90 19.60 2.34
N TRP A 160 -1.73 18.44 1.74
CA TRP A 160 -0.42 17.86 1.46
C TRP A 160 0.07 18.24 0.06
N THR A 161 1.26 17.76 -0.32
CA THR A 161 1.88 18.10 -1.59
C THR A 161 2.07 16.86 -2.45
N VAL A 162 1.66 16.93 -3.72
CA VAL A 162 2.03 15.92 -4.71
C VAL A 162 3.50 16.11 -5.05
N ASP A 163 4.33 15.11 -4.71
CA ASP A 163 5.76 15.12 -4.99
C ASP A 163 6.05 14.59 -6.39
N ALA A 164 5.36 13.52 -6.80
CA ALA A 164 5.58 12.89 -8.09
C ALA A 164 4.33 12.14 -8.57
N GLU A 165 4.23 12.03 -9.89
CA GLU A 165 3.25 11.21 -10.56
C GLU A 165 3.91 10.41 -11.68
N ARG A 166 3.43 9.19 -11.92
CA ARG A 166 3.88 8.38 -13.05
C ARG A 166 2.76 7.49 -13.56
N ARG A 167 2.59 7.45 -14.87
CA ARG A 167 1.68 6.49 -15.51
C ARG A 167 2.44 5.21 -15.85
N VAL A 168 1.87 4.07 -15.48
CA VAL A 168 2.39 2.74 -15.79
C VAL A 168 1.22 1.92 -16.36
N GLY A 169 1.18 1.74 -17.68
CA GLY A 169 0.04 1.09 -18.33
C GLY A 169 -1.26 1.83 -18.05
N ARG A 170 -2.22 1.14 -17.43
CA ARG A 170 -3.53 1.71 -17.05
C ARG A 170 -3.52 2.37 -15.68
N ALA A 171 -2.41 2.32 -14.97
CA ALA A 171 -2.28 2.86 -13.63
C ALA A 171 -1.64 4.24 -13.63
N ARG A 172 -2.03 5.04 -12.66
CA ARG A 172 -1.34 6.26 -12.24
C ARG A 172 -0.84 6.04 -10.82
N LEU A 173 0.45 6.23 -10.62
CA LEU A 173 1.08 6.25 -9.30
C LEU A 173 1.25 7.70 -8.87
N THR A 174 0.71 8.05 -7.72
CA THR A 174 0.82 9.40 -7.14
C THR A 174 1.50 9.31 -5.78
N LEU A 175 2.62 10.02 -5.61
CA LEU A 175 3.33 10.13 -4.35
C LEU A 175 3.02 11.48 -3.72
N ILE A 176 2.49 11.44 -2.50
CA ILE A 176 2.09 12.62 -1.74
C ILE A 176 2.92 12.66 -0.47
N ARG A 177 3.38 13.85 -0.12
CA ARG A 177 4.16 14.10 1.08
C ARG A 177 3.41 14.99 2.07
N ALA A 178 3.39 14.55 3.31
CA ALA A 178 2.83 15.32 4.41
C ALA A 178 3.83 16.34 4.96
#